data_092d1e0eb249f66005b4de0467e8b25d
#
_entry.id   092d1e0eb249f66005b4de0467e8b25d
#
_cell.length_a   1.000
_cell.length_b   1.000
_cell.length_c   1.000
_cell.angle_alpha   90.00
_cell.angle_beta   90.00
_cell.angle_gamma   90.00
#
_symmetry.space_group_name_H-M   'P 1'
#
loop_
_entity.id
_entity.type
_entity.pdbx_description
1 polymer ?
#
loop_
_entity_poly.entity_id
_entity_poly.type
_entity_poly.pdbx_seq_one_letter_code
_entity_poly.pdbx_strand_id
1 'polypeptide(L)'
;MWNKPFEKLRRRMTCLYAAIFGVLILVIVAAAYTFIWWEILAHEKENLVAQIYHEGEEWVESEEPPCSEAAIRSGKMLAYFVDADGTRVILNQMGQGEAGQKIIQHKADWPKELNTSRLLRMHGANGERYRYLAAVAPVIDGDKQVGRLYMFKNMEFYYHAAYKTLFLLLCMALVLYFAAC
;
A
#
# COMPACT_ATOMS: atom_id res chain seq x y z
N MET A 1 -7.05 60.98 -18.08
CA MET A 1 -5.92 60.19 -18.59
C MET A 1 -5.06 59.56 -17.46
N TRP A 2 -5.64 59.32 -16.26
CA TRP A 2 -4.93 58.90 -15.03
C TRP A 2 -5.14 57.45 -14.63
N ASN A 3 -5.90 56.61 -15.37
CA ASN A 3 -6.29 55.27 -14.98
C ASN A 3 -5.33 54.13 -15.30
N LYS A 4 -4.42 54.32 -16.28
CA LYS A 4 -3.50 53.23 -16.76
C LYS A 4 -2.53 52.68 -15.67
N PRO A 5 -1.86 53.53 -14.83
CA PRO A 5 -0.95 52.99 -13.81
C PRO A 5 -1.69 52.24 -12.68
N PHE A 6 -2.89 52.68 -12.31
CA PHE A 6 -3.71 52.08 -11.29
C PHE A 6 -4.26 50.71 -11.70
N GLU A 7 -4.68 50.58 -12.95
CA GLU A 7 -5.12 49.26 -13.49
C GLU A 7 -3.97 48.24 -13.57
N LYS A 8 -2.76 48.71 -13.93
CA LYS A 8 -1.58 47.84 -13.96
C LYS A 8 -1.18 47.36 -12.55
N LEU A 9 -1.27 48.25 -11.57
CA LEU A 9 -0.99 47.90 -10.16
C LEU A 9 -2.02 46.94 -9.63
N ARG A 10 -3.34 47.19 -9.84
CA ARG A 10 -4.43 46.32 -9.43
C ARG A 10 -4.29 44.91 -10.02
N ARG A 11 -4.01 44.83 -11.34
CA ARG A 11 -3.81 43.53 -12.02
C ARG A 11 -2.60 42.75 -11.45
N ARG A 12 -1.51 43.42 -11.13
CA ARG A 12 -0.33 42.79 -10.54
C ARG A 12 -0.64 42.27 -9.14
N MET A 13 -1.34 43.04 -8.31
CA MET A 13 -1.76 42.60 -6.98
C MET A 13 -2.71 41.43 -7.03
N THR A 14 -3.72 41.45 -7.93
CA THR A 14 -4.65 40.33 -8.11
C THR A 14 -3.90 39.06 -8.55
N CYS A 15 -2.98 39.17 -9.52
CA CYS A 15 -2.17 38.01 -9.93
C CYS A 15 -1.29 37.45 -8.80
N LEU A 16 -0.74 38.32 -7.95
CA LEU A 16 0.09 37.92 -6.82
C LEU A 16 -0.75 37.18 -5.77
N TYR A 17 -1.93 37.69 -5.41
CA TYR A 17 -2.84 37.05 -4.46
C TYR A 17 -3.36 35.71 -5.04
N ALA A 18 -3.70 35.67 -6.31
CA ALA A 18 -4.13 34.44 -6.97
C ALA A 18 -3.01 33.38 -6.96
N ALA A 19 -1.76 33.79 -7.21
CA ALA A 19 -0.61 32.88 -7.16
C ALA A 19 -0.37 32.34 -5.73
N ILE A 20 -0.41 33.21 -4.71
CA ILE A 20 -0.26 32.80 -3.30
C ILE A 20 -1.36 31.83 -2.90
N PHE A 21 -2.62 32.14 -3.26
CA PHE A 21 -3.77 31.30 -2.97
C PHE A 21 -3.67 29.95 -3.68
N GLY A 22 -3.23 29.91 -4.94
CA GLY A 22 -2.98 28.69 -5.68
C GLY A 22 -1.93 27.80 -5.03
N VAL A 23 -0.82 28.37 -4.59
CA VAL A 23 0.22 27.63 -3.85
C VAL A 23 -0.32 27.07 -2.54
N LEU A 24 -1.08 27.86 -1.80
CA LEU A 24 -1.68 27.41 -0.54
C LEU A 24 -2.61 26.21 -0.75
N ILE A 25 -3.47 26.25 -1.77
CA ILE A 25 -4.36 25.14 -2.12
C ILE A 25 -3.54 23.89 -2.46
N LEU A 26 -2.48 24.00 -3.26
CA LEU A 26 -1.63 22.86 -3.62
C LEU A 26 -0.96 22.24 -2.39
N VAL A 27 -0.50 23.04 -1.45
CA VAL A 27 0.09 22.56 -0.18
C VAL A 27 -0.95 21.79 0.63
N ILE A 28 -2.18 22.33 0.76
CA ILE A 28 -3.27 21.65 1.46
C ILE A 28 -3.62 20.31 0.80
N VAL A 29 -3.74 20.28 -0.53
CA VAL A 29 -4.03 19.05 -1.28
C VAL A 29 -2.92 18.00 -1.08
N ALA A 30 -1.65 18.43 -1.16
CA ALA A 30 -0.51 17.55 -0.94
C ALA A 30 -0.49 16.99 0.50
N ALA A 31 -0.74 17.82 1.50
CA ALA A 31 -0.81 17.41 2.89
C ALA A 31 -1.97 16.42 3.14
N ALA A 32 -3.15 16.72 2.63
CA ALA A 32 -4.32 15.83 2.73
C ALA A 32 -4.05 14.47 2.07
N TYR A 33 -3.47 14.47 0.87
CA TYR A 33 -3.14 13.24 0.15
C TYR A 33 -2.11 12.39 0.91
N THR A 34 -1.04 13.01 1.42
CA THR A 34 -0.02 12.29 2.19
C THR A 34 -0.57 11.72 3.49
N PHE A 35 -1.45 12.46 4.17
CA PHE A 35 -2.12 12.00 5.38
C PHE A 35 -3.04 10.80 5.11
N ILE A 36 -3.91 10.87 4.10
CA ILE A 36 -4.80 9.77 3.69
C ILE A 36 -3.99 8.53 3.33
N TRP A 37 -2.91 8.71 2.56
CA TRP A 37 -2.04 7.60 2.16
C TRP A 37 -1.36 6.94 3.37
N TRP A 38 -0.87 7.74 4.31
CA TRP A 38 -0.23 7.25 5.52
C TRP A 38 -1.22 6.46 6.39
N GLU A 39 -2.44 6.96 6.54
CA GLU A 39 -3.52 6.30 7.29
C GLU A 39 -3.91 4.97 6.68
N ILE A 40 -4.14 4.93 5.36
CA ILE A 40 -4.43 3.67 4.64
C ILE A 40 -3.30 2.66 4.86
N LEU A 41 -2.06 3.08 4.70
CA LEU A 41 -0.92 2.17 4.84
C LEU A 41 -0.75 1.67 6.28
N ALA A 42 -0.95 2.52 7.28
CA ALA A 42 -0.88 2.15 8.69
C ALA A 42 -1.95 1.11 9.03
N HIS A 43 -3.20 1.39 8.66
CA HIS A 43 -4.33 0.48 8.89
C HIS A 43 -4.15 -0.88 8.19
N GLU A 44 -3.68 -0.88 6.95
CA GLU A 44 -3.44 -2.12 6.20
C GLU A 44 -2.29 -2.95 6.79
N LYS A 45 -1.27 -2.30 7.36
CA LYS A 45 -0.20 -2.98 8.08
C LYS A 45 -0.70 -3.68 9.34
N GLU A 46 -1.48 -2.99 10.14
CA GLU A 46 -2.07 -3.55 11.37
C GLU A 46 -3.02 -4.71 11.05
N ASN A 47 -3.90 -4.53 10.07
CA ASN A 47 -4.82 -5.57 9.64
C ASN A 47 -4.08 -6.82 9.13
N LEU A 48 -3.03 -6.65 8.33
CA LEU A 48 -2.27 -7.78 7.81
C LEU A 48 -1.53 -8.52 8.91
N VAL A 49 -0.97 -7.81 9.90
CA VAL A 49 -0.31 -8.42 11.05
C VAL A 49 -1.32 -9.16 11.93
N ALA A 50 -2.49 -8.58 12.20
CA ALA A 50 -3.53 -9.26 12.96
C ALA A 50 -4.03 -10.54 12.26
N GLN A 51 -4.23 -10.44 10.94
CA GLN A 51 -4.68 -11.57 10.13
C GLN A 51 -3.67 -12.70 10.10
N ILE A 52 -2.38 -12.42 9.94
CA ILE A 52 -1.34 -13.46 9.88
C ILE A 52 -1.20 -14.23 11.19
N TYR A 53 -1.50 -13.60 12.32
CA TYR A 53 -1.55 -14.30 13.60
C TYR A 53 -2.68 -15.31 13.66
N HIS A 54 -3.88 -14.89 13.29
CA HIS A 54 -5.05 -15.76 13.30
C HIS A 54 -4.86 -16.96 12.35
N GLU A 55 -4.38 -16.71 11.14
CA GLU A 55 -4.08 -17.77 10.18
C GLU A 55 -2.93 -18.70 10.65
N GLY A 56 -1.98 -18.18 11.42
CA GLY A 56 -0.89 -18.97 12.00
C GLY A 56 -1.37 -19.94 13.09
N GLU A 57 -2.36 -19.56 13.90
CA GLU A 57 -3.00 -20.42 14.88
C GLU A 57 -3.82 -21.54 14.20
N GLU A 58 -4.61 -21.20 13.19
CA GLU A 58 -5.39 -22.17 12.42
C GLU A 58 -4.50 -23.19 11.68
N TRP A 59 -3.29 -22.77 11.24
CA TRP A 59 -2.34 -23.67 10.60
C TRP A 59 -1.94 -24.85 11.48
N VAL A 60 -1.71 -24.61 12.74
CA VAL A 60 -1.29 -25.65 13.70
C VAL A 60 -2.40 -26.66 13.92
N GLU A 61 -3.67 -26.21 13.91
CA GLU A 61 -4.83 -27.09 14.19
C GLU A 61 -5.25 -27.96 13.00
N SER A 62 -5.08 -27.47 11.76
CA SER A 62 -5.71 -28.10 10.58
C SER A 62 -4.76 -28.90 9.69
N GLU A 63 -3.44 -28.78 9.85
CA GLU A 63 -2.42 -29.31 8.92
C GLU A 63 -2.62 -28.87 7.44
N GLU A 64 -3.62 -28.06 7.15
CA GLU A 64 -3.92 -27.52 5.83
C GLU A 64 -3.35 -26.10 5.65
N PRO A 65 -2.98 -25.69 4.41
CA PRO A 65 -2.47 -24.34 4.20
C PRO A 65 -3.47 -23.27 4.62
N PRO A 66 -3.07 -22.40 5.58
CA PRO A 66 -3.97 -21.38 6.08
C PRO A 66 -4.26 -20.40 4.97
N CYS A 67 -5.41 -19.99 4.93
CA CYS A 67 -6.02 -18.84 4.29
C CYS A 67 -7.47 -19.21 4.03
N SER A 68 -8.38 -18.43 4.56
CA SER A 68 -9.79 -18.62 4.22
C SER A 68 -9.92 -18.65 2.69
N GLU A 69 -10.61 -19.65 2.16
CA GLU A 69 -10.84 -19.79 0.71
C GLU A 69 -11.32 -18.48 0.06
N ALA A 70 -11.99 -17.62 0.81
CA ALA A 70 -12.48 -16.32 0.35
C ALA A 70 -11.36 -15.31 0.07
N ALA A 71 -10.30 -15.26 0.91
CA ALA A 71 -9.15 -14.38 0.69
C ALA A 71 -8.29 -14.87 -0.47
N ILE A 72 -8.16 -16.20 -0.60
CA ILE A 72 -7.45 -16.84 -1.71
C ILE A 72 -8.21 -16.65 -3.02
N ARG A 73 -9.53 -16.89 -3.04
CA ARG A 73 -10.37 -16.74 -4.26
C ARG A 73 -10.36 -15.32 -4.81
N SER A 74 -10.14 -14.30 -3.95
CA SER A 74 -10.06 -12.92 -4.42
C SER A 74 -8.76 -12.57 -5.15
N GLY A 75 -7.75 -13.45 -5.17
CA GLY A 75 -6.43 -13.22 -5.77
C GLY A 75 -5.63 -12.08 -5.14
N LYS A 76 -6.08 -11.59 -3.98
CA LYS A 76 -5.52 -10.40 -3.33
C LYS A 76 -4.42 -10.73 -2.34
N MET A 77 -4.37 -11.99 -1.86
CA MET A 77 -3.43 -12.40 -0.82
C MET A 77 -2.71 -13.69 -1.21
N LEU A 78 -1.42 -13.74 -0.93
CA LEU A 78 -0.57 -14.91 -1.11
C LEU A 78 0.04 -15.26 0.24
N ALA A 79 0.06 -16.55 0.61
CA ALA A 79 0.65 -17.02 1.84
C ALA A 79 1.75 -18.05 1.57
N TYR A 80 2.83 -17.97 2.34
CA TYR A 80 3.97 -18.85 2.26
C TYR A 80 4.36 -19.28 3.66
N PHE A 81 4.39 -20.58 3.88
CA PHE A 81 4.97 -21.14 5.10
C PHE A 81 6.41 -21.52 4.84
N VAL A 82 7.31 -21.12 5.70
CA VAL A 82 8.73 -21.47 5.68
C VAL A 82 9.05 -22.22 6.95
N ASP A 83 9.51 -23.45 6.82
CA ASP A 83 9.93 -24.31 7.91
C ASP A 83 11.05 -23.66 8.76
N ALA A 84 11.22 -24.10 10.01
CA ALA A 84 12.23 -23.59 10.93
C ALA A 84 13.63 -23.63 10.33
N ASP A 85 13.95 -24.67 9.53
CA ASP A 85 15.22 -24.84 8.84
C ASP A 85 15.37 -23.98 7.58
N GLY A 86 14.29 -23.28 7.17
CA GLY A 86 14.26 -22.42 5.98
C GLY A 86 14.31 -23.17 4.63
N THR A 87 14.26 -24.52 4.67
CA THR A 87 14.44 -25.39 3.51
C THR A 87 13.13 -25.65 2.75
N ARG A 88 12.02 -25.74 3.47
CA ARG A 88 10.71 -26.06 2.91
C ARG A 88 9.84 -24.82 2.82
N VAL A 89 9.38 -24.51 1.62
CA VAL A 89 8.42 -23.43 1.38
C VAL A 89 7.13 -24.07 0.88
N ILE A 90 6.08 -23.97 1.68
CA ILE A 90 4.74 -24.43 1.29
C ILE A 90 3.96 -23.21 0.79
N LEU A 91 3.40 -23.35 -0.39
CA LEU A 91 2.66 -22.29 -1.08
C LEU A 91 1.17 -22.62 -1.02
N ASN A 92 0.35 -21.61 -0.84
CA ASN A 92 -1.06 -21.77 -1.16
C ASN A 92 -1.23 -21.92 -2.70
N GLN A 93 -2.39 -22.41 -3.13
CA GLN A 93 -2.64 -22.66 -4.56
C GLN A 93 -2.40 -21.44 -5.46
N MET A 94 -2.62 -20.22 -4.96
CA MET A 94 -2.38 -18.99 -5.70
C MET A 94 -0.90 -18.64 -5.81
N GLY A 95 -0.06 -19.10 -4.88
CA GLY A 95 1.40 -18.91 -4.93
C GLY A 95 2.09 -19.68 -6.06
N GLN A 96 1.40 -20.59 -6.74
CA GLN A 96 1.92 -21.31 -7.90
C GLN A 96 1.87 -20.47 -9.20
N GLY A 97 1.14 -19.36 -9.21
CA GLY A 97 1.08 -18.45 -10.34
C GLY A 97 2.36 -17.62 -10.54
N GLU A 98 2.42 -16.90 -11.66
CA GLU A 98 3.57 -16.05 -12.04
C GLU A 98 3.92 -15.01 -10.94
N ALA A 99 2.91 -14.39 -10.33
CA ALA A 99 3.11 -13.44 -9.25
C ALA A 99 3.76 -14.09 -8.01
N GLY A 100 3.32 -15.31 -7.66
CA GLY A 100 3.89 -16.06 -6.54
C GLY A 100 5.34 -16.46 -6.78
N GLN A 101 5.67 -16.92 -7.98
CA GLN A 101 7.05 -17.27 -8.33
C GLN A 101 7.98 -16.04 -8.26
N LYS A 102 7.52 -14.87 -8.70
CA LYS A 102 8.27 -13.61 -8.58
C LYS A 102 8.53 -13.24 -7.12
N ILE A 103 7.53 -13.42 -6.24
CA ILE A 103 7.71 -13.17 -4.80
C ILE A 103 8.81 -14.08 -4.23
N ILE A 104 8.85 -15.36 -4.61
CA ILE A 104 9.87 -16.30 -4.16
C ILE A 104 11.26 -15.89 -4.65
N GLN A 105 11.38 -15.44 -5.89
CA GLN A 105 12.67 -14.95 -6.43
C GLN A 105 13.23 -13.78 -5.63
N HIS A 106 12.36 -12.97 -4.99
CA HIS A 106 12.73 -11.85 -4.12
C HIS A 106 12.75 -12.21 -2.62
N LYS A 107 12.95 -13.49 -2.27
CA LYS A 107 12.97 -13.96 -0.87
C LYS A 107 13.97 -13.19 0.02
N ALA A 108 15.05 -12.67 -0.54
CA ALA A 108 16.01 -11.84 0.19
C ALA A 108 15.43 -10.54 0.76
N ASP A 109 14.39 -10.00 0.12
CA ASP A 109 13.73 -8.75 0.50
C ASP A 109 12.57 -8.94 1.48
N TRP A 110 12.23 -10.19 1.81
CA TRP A 110 11.14 -10.50 2.73
C TRP A 110 11.42 -9.95 4.14
N PRO A 111 10.37 -9.58 4.90
CA PRO A 111 10.57 -9.15 6.29
C PRO A 111 11.25 -10.25 7.08
N LYS A 112 12.33 -9.88 7.79
CA LYS A 112 13.13 -10.82 8.60
C LYS A 112 12.74 -10.81 10.07
N GLU A 113 12.30 -9.65 10.55
CA GLU A 113 11.86 -9.46 11.92
C GLU A 113 10.42 -9.94 12.07
N LEU A 114 10.18 -10.78 13.08
CA LEU A 114 8.84 -11.30 13.38
C LEU A 114 7.90 -10.14 13.74
N ASN A 115 6.62 -10.31 13.41
CA ASN A 115 5.56 -9.35 13.70
C ASN A 115 5.75 -7.98 13.03
N THR A 116 6.50 -7.96 11.94
CA THR A 116 6.72 -6.74 11.16
C THR A 116 6.05 -6.85 9.80
N SER A 117 5.73 -5.70 9.26
CA SER A 117 5.22 -5.58 7.90
C SER A 117 6.08 -4.65 7.06
N ARG A 118 6.32 -5.02 5.81
CA ARG A 118 7.15 -4.26 4.86
C ARG A 118 6.47 -4.15 3.51
N LEU A 119 6.52 -2.95 2.93
CA LEU A 119 6.08 -2.74 1.55
C LEU A 119 7.21 -3.18 0.59
N LEU A 120 6.91 -4.20 -0.22
CA LEU A 120 7.80 -4.70 -1.27
C LEU A 120 7.40 -4.09 -2.62
N ARG A 121 8.41 -3.66 -3.37
CA ARG A 121 8.24 -3.16 -4.74
C ARG A 121 9.04 -4.05 -5.66
N MET A 122 8.34 -4.73 -6.55
CA MET A 122 8.96 -5.66 -7.51
C MET A 122 8.68 -5.19 -8.92
N HIS A 123 9.61 -5.47 -9.83
CA HIS A 123 9.47 -5.18 -11.25
C HIS A 123 9.30 -6.50 -12.00
N GLY A 124 8.27 -6.57 -12.83
CA GLY A 124 8.07 -7.70 -13.75
C GLY A 124 9.02 -7.63 -14.93
N ALA A 125 9.20 -8.75 -15.63
CA ALA A 125 10.01 -8.84 -16.84
C ALA A 125 9.55 -7.89 -17.94
N ASN A 126 8.26 -7.56 -17.98
CA ASN A 126 7.64 -6.64 -18.95
C ASN A 126 7.61 -5.17 -18.48
N GLY A 127 8.37 -4.82 -17.42
CA GLY A 127 8.34 -3.47 -16.84
C GLY A 127 7.12 -3.20 -15.95
N GLU A 128 6.26 -4.17 -15.73
CA GLU A 128 5.14 -4.07 -14.80
C GLU A 128 5.66 -3.88 -13.36
N ARG A 129 4.96 -3.04 -12.60
CA ARG A 129 5.30 -2.77 -11.20
C ARG A 129 4.31 -3.46 -10.30
N TYR A 130 4.81 -4.36 -9.46
CA TYR A 130 4.02 -5.03 -8.43
C TYR A 130 4.36 -4.46 -7.07
N ARG A 131 3.33 -4.20 -6.27
CA ARG A 131 3.46 -3.67 -4.91
C ARG A 131 2.72 -4.57 -3.95
N TYR A 132 3.46 -5.21 -3.06
CA TYR A 132 2.90 -6.08 -2.05
C TYR A 132 3.24 -5.57 -0.66
N LEU A 133 2.27 -5.60 0.23
CA LEU A 133 2.51 -5.47 1.66
C LEU A 133 2.78 -6.87 2.19
N ALA A 134 3.98 -7.10 2.70
CA ALA A 134 4.42 -8.37 3.27
C ALA A 134 4.40 -8.29 4.78
N ALA A 135 3.89 -9.32 5.45
CA ALA A 135 4.01 -9.50 6.88
C ALA A 135 4.54 -10.90 7.19
N VAL A 136 5.13 -11.05 8.38
CA VAL A 136 5.65 -12.32 8.88
C VAL A 136 5.26 -12.53 10.33
N ALA A 137 4.79 -13.74 10.65
CA ALA A 137 4.53 -14.19 12.01
C ALA A 137 5.20 -15.55 12.27
N PRO A 138 5.56 -15.86 13.53
CA PRO A 138 5.97 -17.19 13.90
C PRO A 138 4.77 -18.13 13.90
N VAL A 139 4.97 -19.36 13.50
CA VAL A 139 3.99 -20.45 13.70
C VAL A 139 4.52 -21.28 14.87
N ILE A 140 3.72 -21.38 15.93
CA ILE A 140 4.11 -21.97 17.21
C ILE A 140 3.19 -23.16 17.47
N ASP A 141 3.77 -24.34 17.62
CA ASP A 141 3.07 -25.55 18.05
C ASP A 141 3.50 -25.90 19.49
N GLY A 142 2.59 -25.73 20.45
CA GLY A 142 2.92 -25.79 21.87
C GLY A 142 3.97 -24.74 22.25
N ASP A 143 5.14 -25.21 22.70
CA ASP A 143 6.27 -24.35 23.08
C ASP A 143 7.35 -24.22 21.99
N LYS A 144 7.14 -24.79 20.81
CA LYS A 144 8.15 -24.79 19.74
C LYS A 144 7.70 -23.95 18.54
N GLN A 145 8.60 -23.11 18.07
CA GLN A 145 8.43 -22.47 16.78
C GLN A 145 8.71 -23.49 15.68
N VAL A 146 7.67 -23.90 14.94
CA VAL A 146 7.75 -24.87 13.84
C VAL A 146 8.09 -24.22 12.49
N GLY A 147 7.88 -22.91 12.40
CA GLY A 147 8.20 -22.19 11.17
C GLY A 147 7.82 -20.70 11.22
N ARG A 148 7.72 -20.12 10.04
CA ARG A 148 7.29 -18.74 9.81
C ARG A 148 6.25 -18.70 8.72
N LEU A 149 5.16 -18.01 8.98
CA LEU A 149 4.14 -17.70 7.99
C LEU A 149 4.42 -16.32 7.40
N TYR A 150 4.44 -16.23 6.09
CA TYR A 150 4.55 -14.96 5.35
C TYR A 150 3.27 -14.73 4.58
N MET A 151 2.70 -13.55 4.70
CA MET A 151 1.54 -13.13 3.93
C MET A 151 1.87 -11.91 3.09
N PHE A 152 1.39 -11.93 1.83
CA PHE A 152 1.60 -10.85 0.87
C PHE A 152 0.26 -10.37 0.34
N LYS A 153 -0.06 -9.13 0.63
CA LYS A 153 -1.28 -8.45 0.17
C LYS A 153 -0.97 -7.56 -1.01
N ASN A 154 -1.70 -7.74 -2.11
CA ASN A 154 -1.55 -6.87 -3.28
C ASN A 154 -2.10 -5.48 -2.98
N MET A 155 -1.25 -4.45 -3.14
CA MET A 155 -1.58 -3.06 -2.85
C MET A 155 -2.01 -2.27 -4.09
N GLU A 156 -2.05 -2.87 -5.27
CA GLU A 156 -2.33 -2.17 -6.53
C GLU A 156 -3.69 -1.46 -6.52
N PHE A 157 -4.70 -2.12 -5.97
CA PHE A 157 -6.03 -1.52 -5.83
C PHE A 157 -6.00 -0.22 -5.00
N TYR A 158 -5.24 -0.21 -3.90
CA TYR A 158 -5.12 0.96 -3.02
C TYR A 158 -4.38 2.11 -3.69
N TYR A 159 -3.35 1.81 -4.49
CA TYR A 159 -2.65 2.81 -5.29
C TYR A 159 -3.58 3.43 -6.33
N HIS A 160 -4.37 2.61 -7.05
CA HIS A 160 -5.35 3.13 -8.00
C HIS A 160 -6.42 3.99 -7.33
N ALA A 161 -6.93 3.58 -6.16
CA ALA A 161 -7.87 4.36 -5.38
C ALA A 161 -7.26 5.70 -4.93
N ALA A 162 -6.03 5.69 -4.43
CA ALA A 162 -5.32 6.89 -4.02
C ALA A 162 -5.09 7.87 -5.18
N TYR A 163 -4.71 7.37 -6.38
CA TYR A 163 -4.59 8.21 -7.56
C TYR A 163 -5.92 8.85 -7.99
N LYS A 164 -7.01 8.11 -7.95
CA LYS A 164 -8.36 8.64 -8.22
C LYS A 164 -8.73 9.74 -7.21
N THR A 165 -8.45 9.52 -5.94
CA THR A 165 -8.69 10.51 -4.88
C THR A 165 -7.86 11.77 -5.10
N LEU A 166 -6.58 11.63 -5.42
CA LEU A 166 -5.69 12.77 -5.73
C LEU A 166 -6.23 13.57 -6.93
N PHE A 167 -6.62 12.87 -8.01
CA PHE A 167 -7.20 13.52 -9.19
C PHE A 167 -8.46 14.31 -8.84
N LEU A 168 -9.34 13.74 -8.02
CA LEU A 168 -10.57 14.39 -7.60
C LEU A 168 -10.29 15.63 -6.73
N LEU A 169 -9.33 15.55 -5.80
CA LEU A 169 -8.89 16.68 -4.98
C LEU A 169 -8.30 17.80 -5.84
N LEU A 170 -7.50 17.46 -6.86
CA LEU A 170 -6.96 18.45 -7.79
C LEU A 170 -8.05 19.13 -8.62
N CYS A 171 -9.04 18.38 -9.11
CA CYS A 171 -10.18 18.95 -9.82
C CYS A 171 -10.99 19.91 -8.93
N MET A 172 -11.28 19.53 -7.68
CA MET A 172 -11.95 20.41 -6.71
C MET A 172 -11.13 21.66 -6.40
N ALA A 173 -9.82 21.51 -6.21
CA ALA A 173 -8.91 22.63 -5.98
C ALA A 173 -8.93 23.63 -7.14
N LEU A 174 -8.98 23.13 -8.37
CA LEU A 174 -9.02 23.92 -9.60
C LEU A 174 -10.35 24.70 -9.70
N VAL A 175 -11.47 24.06 -9.39
CA VAL A 175 -12.79 24.72 -9.35
C VAL A 175 -12.81 25.83 -8.31
N LEU A 176 -12.31 25.56 -7.10
CA LEU A 176 -12.23 26.56 -6.03
C LEU A 176 -11.32 27.73 -6.40
N TYR A 177 -10.20 27.45 -7.04
CA TYR A 177 -9.29 28.50 -7.53
C TYR A 177 -9.97 29.41 -8.55
N PHE A 178 -10.67 28.85 -9.54
CA PHE A 178 -11.38 29.67 -10.54
C PHE A 178 -12.59 30.40 -9.97
N ALA A 179 -13.25 29.85 -8.95
CA ALA A 179 -14.35 30.53 -8.28
C ALA A 179 -13.89 31.72 -7.41
N ALA A 180 -12.64 31.70 -6.95
CA ALA A 180 -12.06 32.75 -6.12
C ALA A 180 -11.35 33.85 -6.93
N CYS A 181 -11.03 33.64 -8.19
CA CYS A 181 -10.39 34.62 -9.09
C CYS A 181 -11.39 35.38 -9.93
#